data_bcfedf7dcd9ced69ad383fc97146ad4b
#
_entry.id   bcfedf7dcd9ced69ad383fc97146ad4b
#
_cell.length_a   1.000
_cell.length_b   1.000
_cell.length_c   1.000
_cell.angle_alpha   90.00
_cell.angle_beta   90.00
_cell.angle_gamma   90.00
#
_symmetry.space_group_name_H-M   'P 1'
#
loop_
_entity.id
_entity.type
_entity.pdbx_description
1 polymer ?
#
loop_
_entity_poly.entity_id
_entity_poly.type
_entity_poly.pdbx_seq_one_letter_code
_entity_poly.pdbx_strand_id
1 'polypeptide(L)'
;MNRILVLYDSKSGNVAAMAALVAEGAQRVSDTEVRLRSIDEALAEDVVWCDGLAVGSPTNMGLLSWKMKRFWDETMGEHWMRVDGKIACSFSSAGGWGGGMELACQSISTVLMNFGFLVFGVTDYASKMLTPHYGAVVAKEPRSEESQAVCRLLGQRLAEWTSVFVHGRKDEHPAKKLSGRMRP
;
A
#
# COMPACT_ATOMS: atom_id res chain seq x y z
N MET A 1 -16.23 -1.09 -10.92
CA MET A 1 -14.88 -1.68 -11.03
C MET A 1 -13.93 -0.88 -10.14
N ASN A 2 -13.23 -1.51 -9.21
CA ASN A 2 -12.19 -0.85 -8.40
C ASN A 2 -10.97 -0.56 -9.26
N ARG A 3 -10.42 0.63 -9.16
CA ARG A 3 -9.16 1.01 -9.82
C ARG A 3 -8.08 1.16 -8.75
N ILE A 4 -7.17 0.21 -8.69
CA ILE A 4 -6.09 0.19 -7.69
C ILE A 4 -4.77 0.52 -8.38
N LEU A 5 -4.05 1.49 -7.80
CA LEU A 5 -2.67 1.79 -8.17
C LEU A 5 -1.73 1.27 -7.08
N VAL A 6 -0.72 0.52 -7.48
CA VAL A 6 0.44 0.19 -6.64
C VAL A 6 1.63 0.98 -7.17
N LEU A 7 1.98 2.05 -6.45
CA LEU A 7 3.07 2.96 -6.78
C LEU A 7 4.28 2.65 -5.90
N TYR A 8 5.47 2.49 -6.47
CA TYR A 8 6.64 2.14 -5.68
C TYR A 8 7.95 2.77 -6.18
N ASP A 9 8.87 3.03 -5.25
CA ASP A 9 10.28 3.20 -5.50
C ASP A 9 11.06 1.94 -5.06
N SER A 10 12.04 1.50 -5.83
CA SER A 10 12.84 0.33 -5.50
C SER A 10 14.24 0.41 -6.07
N LYS A 11 15.24 0.55 -5.20
CA LYS A 11 16.66 0.60 -5.60
C LYS A 11 17.25 -0.80 -5.80
N SER A 12 16.91 -1.76 -4.94
CA SER A 12 17.51 -3.11 -4.90
C SER A 12 16.56 -4.22 -5.33
N GLY A 13 15.35 -3.88 -5.81
CA GLY A 13 14.33 -4.85 -6.19
C GLY A 13 13.41 -5.30 -5.04
N ASN A 14 13.77 -5.09 -3.78
CA ASN A 14 12.99 -5.59 -2.63
C ASN A 14 11.58 -5.03 -2.59
N VAL A 15 11.44 -3.70 -2.71
CA VAL A 15 10.13 -3.04 -2.72
C VAL A 15 9.34 -3.37 -4.00
N ALA A 16 10.03 -3.56 -5.14
CA ALA A 16 9.38 -4.01 -6.38
C ALA A 16 8.75 -5.40 -6.21
N ALA A 17 9.45 -6.34 -5.56
CA ALA A 17 8.93 -7.66 -5.24
C ALA A 17 7.71 -7.59 -4.29
N MET A 18 7.75 -6.72 -3.27
CA MET A 18 6.59 -6.45 -2.40
C MET A 18 5.42 -5.86 -3.20
N ALA A 19 5.69 -4.90 -4.09
CA ALA A 19 4.66 -4.23 -4.90
C ALA A 19 3.91 -5.22 -5.81
N ALA A 20 4.60 -6.17 -6.41
CA ALA A 20 3.99 -7.24 -7.20
C ALA A 20 3.02 -8.09 -6.34
N LEU A 21 3.40 -8.44 -5.11
CA LEU A 21 2.55 -9.19 -4.18
C LEU A 21 1.36 -8.38 -3.67
N VAL A 22 1.53 -7.09 -3.44
CA VAL A 22 0.42 -6.17 -3.09
C VAL A 22 -0.58 -6.10 -4.25
N ALA A 23 -0.09 -5.99 -5.50
CA ALA A 23 -0.94 -6.01 -6.68
C ALA A 23 -1.71 -7.34 -6.82
N GLU A 24 -1.02 -8.48 -6.63
CA GLU A 24 -1.63 -9.81 -6.60
C GLU A 24 -2.74 -9.92 -5.53
N GLY A 25 -2.46 -9.39 -4.33
CA GLY A 25 -3.46 -9.35 -3.26
C GLY A 25 -4.71 -8.54 -3.62
N ALA A 26 -4.54 -7.38 -4.23
CA ALA A 26 -5.67 -6.54 -4.67
C ALA A 26 -6.52 -7.22 -5.75
N GLN A 27 -5.89 -7.97 -6.66
CA GLN A 27 -6.59 -8.72 -7.73
C GLN A 27 -7.48 -9.86 -7.20
N ARG A 28 -7.33 -10.27 -5.93
CA ARG A 28 -8.23 -11.28 -5.31
C ARG A 28 -9.64 -10.77 -5.05
N VAL A 29 -9.83 -9.46 -5.06
CA VAL A 29 -11.15 -8.85 -4.90
C VAL A 29 -11.79 -8.70 -6.28
N SER A 30 -13.02 -9.17 -6.42
CA SER A 30 -13.74 -9.18 -7.68
C SER A 30 -13.86 -7.79 -8.29
N ASP A 31 -13.89 -7.70 -9.62
CA ASP A 31 -14.09 -6.47 -10.37
C ASP A 31 -13.05 -5.38 -10.01
N THR A 32 -11.78 -5.80 -9.93
CA THR A 32 -10.64 -4.94 -9.59
C THR A 32 -9.63 -4.88 -10.74
N GLU A 33 -9.37 -3.69 -11.26
CA GLU A 33 -8.28 -3.37 -12.17
C GLU A 33 -7.09 -2.86 -11.34
N VAL A 34 -5.90 -3.43 -11.57
CA VAL A 34 -4.67 -3.04 -10.86
C VAL A 34 -3.64 -2.52 -11.85
N ARG A 35 -3.11 -1.33 -11.58
CA ARG A 35 -1.90 -0.80 -12.22
C ARG A 35 -0.74 -0.85 -11.24
N LEU A 36 0.37 -1.38 -11.72
CA LEU A 36 1.66 -1.40 -11.01
C LEU A 36 2.60 -0.42 -11.71
N ARG A 37 3.11 0.58 -10.97
CA ARG A 37 3.98 1.63 -11.52
C ARG A 37 5.21 1.84 -10.63
N SER A 38 6.38 1.83 -11.25
CA SER A 38 7.57 2.37 -10.62
C SER A 38 7.49 3.90 -10.59
N ILE A 39 8.13 4.52 -9.60
CA ILE A 39 8.14 5.98 -9.48
C ILE A 39 8.84 6.66 -10.66
N ASP A 40 9.72 5.95 -11.36
CA ASP A 40 10.44 6.45 -12.53
C ASP A 40 9.55 6.50 -13.80
N GLU A 41 8.40 5.79 -13.79
CA GLU A 41 7.45 5.70 -14.90
C GLU A 41 6.08 6.33 -14.57
N ALA A 42 5.82 6.59 -13.29
CA ALA A 42 4.53 7.06 -12.81
C ALA A 42 4.25 8.51 -13.24
N LEU A 43 3.02 8.75 -13.63
CA LEU A 43 2.49 10.08 -13.93
C LEU A 43 1.46 10.48 -12.87
N ALA A 44 1.21 11.78 -12.71
CA ALA A 44 0.15 12.29 -11.83
C ALA A 44 -1.21 11.67 -12.17
N GLU A 45 -1.47 11.47 -13.46
CA GLU A 45 -2.71 10.88 -13.98
C GLU A 45 -2.94 9.45 -13.50
N ASP A 46 -1.89 8.67 -13.20
CA ASP A 46 -2.05 7.34 -12.61
C ASP A 46 -2.65 7.44 -11.20
N VAL A 47 -2.21 8.42 -10.40
CA VAL A 47 -2.75 8.67 -9.05
C VAL A 47 -4.16 9.26 -9.13
N VAL A 48 -4.42 10.13 -10.09
CA VAL A 48 -5.76 10.68 -10.33
C VAL A 48 -6.74 9.60 -10.80
N TRP A 49 -6.28 8.66 -11.63
CA TRP A 49 -7.09 7.57 -12.16
C TRP A 49 -7.57 6.58 -11.09
N CYS A 50 -6.74 6.26 -10.10
CA CYS A 50 -7.08 5.22 -9.13
C CYS A 50 -8.17 5.67 -8.14
N ASP A 51 -8.87 4.69 -7.56
CA ASP A 51 -9.80 4.83 -6.45
C ASP A 51 -9.11 4.45 -5.12
N GLY A 52 -8.16 3.52 -5.20
CA GLY A 52 -7.32 3.07 -4.09
C GLY A 52 -5.85 3.05 -4.45
N LEU A 53 -4.99 3.45 -3.53
CA LEU A 53 -3.55 3.63 -3.72
C LEU A 53 -2.74 2.90 -2.66
N ALA A 54 -1.81 2.04 -3.08
CA ALA A 54 -0.75 1.52 -2.23
C ALA A 54 0.59 2.17 -2.60
N VAL A 55 1.29 2.76 -1.63
CA VAL A 55 2.58 3.42 -1.85
C VAL A 55 3.70 2.65 -1.18
N GLY A 56 4.69 2.22 -1.95
CA GLY A 56 5.87 1.49 -1.49
C GLY A 56 7.16 2.27 -1.62
N SER A 57 7.97 2.28 -0.57
CA SER A 57 9.27 2.94 -0.58
C SER A 57 10.30 2.13 0.19
N PRO A 58 11.59 2.13 -0.23
CA PRO A 58 12.65 1.67 0.63
C PRO A 58 12.73 2.59 1.86
N THR A 59 13.13 2.02 3.00
CA THR A 59 13.43 2.79 4.20
C THR A 59 14.79 3.47 4.05
N ASN A 60 14.80 4.77 3.85
CA ASN A 60 16.00 5.59 3.77
C ASN A 60 16.10 6.48 5.01
N MET A 61 17.04 6.17 5.93
CA MET A 61 17.23 6.91 7.18
C MET A 61 15.92 7.04 8.01
N GLY A 62 15.12 5.98 8.03
CA GLY A 62 13.85 5.93 8.77
C GLY A 62 12.65 6.55 8.05
N LEU A 63 12.81 7.09 6.84
CA LEU A 63 11.78 7.78 6.09
C LEU A 63 11.57 7.15 4.70
N LEU A 64 10.54 7.62 3.98
CA LEU A 64 10.37 7.32 2.56
C LEU A 64 11.58 7.85 1.76
N SER A 65 11.82 7.28 0.59
CA SER A 65 12.92 7.71 -0.27
C SER A 65 12.75 9.14 -0.78
N TRP A 66 13.87 9.81 -1.06
CA TRP A 66 13.84 11.16 -1.64
C TRP A 66 13.13 11.19 -3.00
N LYS A 67 13.24 10.13 -3.82
CA LYS A 67 12.55 10.04 -5.10
C LYS A 67 11.02 10.02 -4.91
N MET A 68 10.54 9.19 -3.98
CA MET A 68 9.12 9.13 -3.64
C MET A 68 8.64 10.49 -3.10
N LYS A 69 9.41 11.13 -2.21
CA LYS A 69 9.06 12.46 -1.69
C LYS A 69 9.01 13.50 -2.79
N ARG A 70 10.00 13.51 -3.68
CA ARG A 70 10.07 14.42 -4.82
C ARG A 70 8.84 14.29 -5.74
N PHE A 71 8.38 13.07 -6.02
CA PHE A 71 7.17 12.85 -6.82
C PHE A 71 5.95 13.54 -6.18
N TRP A 72 5.78 13.42 -4.88
CA TRP A 72 4.68 14.07 -4.16
C TRP A 72 4.82 15.60 -4.15
N ASP A 73 6.01 16.12 -4.01
CA ASP A 73 6.26 17.56 -3.95
C ASP A 73 6.14 18.25 -5.32
N GLU A 74 6.76 17.65 -6.34
CA GLU A 74 6.88 18.29 -7.65
C GLU A 74 5.77 17.84 -8.62
N THR A 75 5.47 16.53 -8.68
CA THR A 75 4.52 16.00 -9.66
C THR A 75 3.07 16.11 -9.17
N MET A 76 2.83 15.80 -7.90
CA MET A 76 1.47 15.77 -7.35
C MET A 76 0.98 17.13 -6.81
N GLY A 77 1.87 18.09 -6.58
CA GLY A 77 1.52 19.38 -5.98
C GLY A 77 0.39 20.12 -6.71
N GLU A 78 0.37 20.12 -8.04
CA GLU A 78 -0.67 20.75 -8.85
C GLU A 78 -1.99 19.95 -8.90
N HIS A 79 -1.97 18.69 -8.44
CA HIS A 79 -3.12 17.77 -8.48
C HIS A 79 -3.78 17.56 -7.11
N TRP A 80 -3.40 18.34 -6.10
CA TRP A 80 -3.83 18.22 -4.72
C TRP A 80 -5.33 17.95 -4.55
N MET A 81 -6.17 18.83 -5.09
CA MET A 81 -7.63 18.74 -4.93
C MET A 81 -8.30 17.61 -5.75
N ARG A 82 -7.54 16.87 -6.56
CA ARG A 82 -8.08 15.82 -7.46
C ARG A 82 -8.04 14.42 -6.85
N VAL A 83 -7.41 14.26 -5.67
CA VAL A 83 -7.15 12.95 -5.05
C VAL A 83 -7.77 12.81 -3.66
N ASP A 84 -8.40 13.86 -3.16
CA ASP A 84 -9.07 13.89 -1.86
C ASP A 84 -10.14 12.79 -1.72
N GLY A 85 -10.18 12.14 -0.55
CA GLY A 85 -11.14 11.09 -0.22
C GLY A 85 -10.83 9.69 -0.79
N LYS A 86 -9.75 9.52 -1.56
CA LYS A 86 -9.32 8.19 -2.04
C LYS A 86 -8.74 7.35 -0.89
N ILE A 87 -8.83 6.02 -1.01
CA ILE A 87 -8.33 5.09 0.02
C ILE A 87 -6.84 4.82 -0.20
N ALA A 88 -6.04 4.83 0.89
CA ALA A 88 -4.61 4.56 0.72
C ALA A 88 -3.99 3.74 1.84
N CYS A 89 -2.88 3.08 1.52
CA CYS A 89 -2.01 2.37 2.46
C CYS A 89 -0.54 2.44 2.01
N SER A 90 0.35 1.99 2.89
CA SER A 90 1.79 2.06 2.66
C SER A 90 2.48 0.72 2.89
N PHE A 91 3.65 0.53 2.28
CA PHE A 91 4.53 -0.62 2.53
C PHE A 91 6.00 -0.22 2.38
N SER A 92 6.89 -0.93 3.08
CA SER A 92 8.31 -0.59 3.08
C SER A 92 9.22 -1.78 3.32
N SER A 93 10.45 -1.69 2.81
CA SER A 93 11.54 -2.64 3.09
C SER A 93 12.78 -1.91 3.58
N ALA A 94 13.50 -2.55 4.51
CA ALA A 94 14.82 -2.12 4.97
C ALA A 94 15.83 -3.26 4.88
N GLY A 95 17.10 -2.98 5.13
CA GLY A 95 18.19 -3.95 5.12
C GLY A 95 18.10 -5.04 6.20
N GLY A 96 17.31 -4.83 7.26
CA GLY A 96 17.11 -5.75 8.38
C GLY A 96 15.96 -5.32 9.28
N TRP A 97 15.53 -6.23 10.15
CA TRP A 97 14.52 -5.96 11.17
C TRP A 97 15.02 -4.89 12.15
N GLY A 98 14.14 -4.02 12.62
CA GLY A 98 14.51 -2.84 13.42
C GLY A 98 15.05 -1.67 12.59
N GLY A 99 15.08 -1.77 11.27
CA GLY A 99 15.59 -0.75 10.34
C GLY A 99 14.66 0.46 10.10
N GLY A 100 13.55 0.58 10.85
CA GLY A 100 12.64 1.74 10.76
C GLY A 100 11.62 1.65 9.62
N MET A 101 11.25 0.46 9.19
CA MET A 101 10.29 0.25 8.10
C MET A 101 8.92 0.83 8.41
N GLU A 102 8.45 0.66 9.64
CA GLU A 102 7.18 1.25 10.11
C GLU A 102 7.24 2.78 10.15
N LEU A 103 8.39 3.36 10.48
CA LEU A 103 8.57 4.83 10.41
C LEU A 103 8.51 5.32 8.96
N ALA A 104 9.08 4.57 8.02
CA ALA A 104 8.95 4.87 6.59
C ALA A 104 7.48 4.79 6.14
N CYS A 105 6.73 3.77 6.56
CA CYS A 105 5.29 3.68 6.32
C CYS A 105 4.53 4.86 6.92
N GLN A 106 4.87 5.29 8.14
CA GLN A 106 4.28 6.48 8.78
C GLN A 106 4.58 7.75 7.99
N SER A 107 5.81 7.92 7.50
CA SER A 107 6.17 9.09 6.69
C SER A 107 5.40 9.14 5.36
N ILE A 108 5.19 7.99 4.72
CA ILE A 108 4.32 7.88 3.54
C ILE A 108 2.88 8.26 3.91
N SER A 109 2.35 7.70 4.99
CA SER A 109 0.98 7.97 5.46
C SER A 109 0.77 9.46 5.77
N THR A 110 1.78 10.13 6.34
CA THR A 110 1.74 11.58 6.60
C THR A 110 1.61 12.38 5.31
N VAL A 111 2.37 12.03 4.27
CA VAL A 111 2.24 12.66 2.94
C VAL A 111 0.86 12.41 2.36
N LEU A 112 0.37 11.18 2.40
CA LEU A 112 -0.94 10.82 1.86
C LEU A 112 -2.09 11.56 2.57
N MET A 113 -2.06 11.65 3.91
CA MET A 113 -3.04 12.42 4.67
C MET A 113 -3.04 13.90 4.30
N ASN A 114 -1.87 14.49 4.01
CA ASN A 114 -1.77 15.87 3.55
C ASN A 114 -2.47 16.10 2.19
N PHE A 115 -2.55 15.08 1.34
CA PHE A 115 -3.31 15.08 0.08
C PHE A 115 -4.78 14.67 0.24
N GLY A 116 -5.27 14.47 1.48
CA GLY A 116 -6.66 14.11 1.77
C GLY A 116 -7.01 12.62 1.59
N PHE A 117 -6.02 11.74 1.41
CA PHE A 117 -6.29 10.31 1.37
C PHE A 117 -6.80 9.78 2.71
N LEU A 118 -7.75 8.86 2.67
CA LEU A 118 -8.20 8.09 3.83
C LEU A 118 -7.24 6.90 4.02
N VAL A 119 -6.28 7.08 4.92
CA VAL A 119 -5.27 6.05 5.23
C VAL A 119 -5.82 5.07 6.26
N PHE A 120 -5.57 3.77 6.05
CA PHE A 120 -6.04 2.72 6.96
C PHE A 120 -4.91 1.80 7.43
N GLY A 121 -5.12 1.18 8.57
CA GLY A 121 -4.32 0.06 9.09
C GLY A 121 -5.04 -1.28 8.91
N VAL A 122 -4.28 -2.38 9.00
CA VAL A 122 -4.82 -3.74 8.90
C VAL A 122 -4.66 -4.45 10.24
N THR A 123 -5.77 -4.82 10.88
CA THR A 123 -5.77 -5.47 12.20
C THR A 123 -5.49 -6.97 12.13
N ASP A 124 -5.60 -7.58 10.96
CA ASP A 124 -5.38 -9.02 10.79
C ASP A 124 -3.89 -9.38 10.90
N TYR A 125 -3.66 -10.61 11.26
CA TYR A 125 -2.34 -11.22 11.27
C TYR A 125 -2.12 -12.00 9.97
N ALA A 126 -0.99 -11.77 9.29
CA ALA A 126 -0.57 -12.58 8.16
C ALA A 126 0.04 -13.91 8.61
N SER A 127 0.65 -13.92 9.81
CA SER A 127 1.13 -15.11 10.53
C SER A 127 1.12 -14.82 12.02
N LYS A 128 1.53 -15.79 12.86
CA LYS A 128 1.61 -15.59 14.33
C LYS A 128 2.49 -14.41 14.75
N MET A 129 3.47 -14.04 13.92
CA MET A 129 4.50 -13.04 14.26
C MET A 129 4.53 -11.85 13.33
N LEU A 130 3.63 -11.75 12.34
CA LEU A 130 3.70 -10.71 11.33
C LEU A 130 2.32 -10.11 11.04
N THR A 131 2.23 -8.80 11.22
CA THR A 131 1.01 -8.02 11.01
C THR A 131 1.31 -6.79 10.15
N PRO A 132 0.37 -6.30 9.33
CA PRO A 132 0.52 -5.03 8.61
C PRO A 132 -0.25 -3.88 9.30
N HIS A 133 -0.18 -3.75 10.63
CA HIS A 133 -0.93 -2.72 11.36
C HIS A 133 -0.65 -1.31 10.85
N TYR A 134 0.60 -1.00 10.53
CA TYR A 134 1.05 0.31 10.06
C TYR A 134 1.47 0.31 8.59
N GLY A 135 1.14 -0.77 7.86
CA GLY A 135 1.58 -1.07 6.52
C GLY A 135 2.35 -2.40 6.45
N ALA A 136 2.52 -2.97 5.27
CA ALA A 136 3.31 -4.17 5.12
C ALA A 136 4.81 -3.85 5.20
N VAL A 137 5.53 -4.52 6.10
CA VAL A 137 6.97 -4.33 6.25
C VAL A 137 7.71 -5.66 6.11
N VAL A 138 8.83 -5.64 5.39
CA VAL A 138 9.66 -6.81 5.15
C VAL A 138 11.14 -6.44 5.21
N ALA A 139 11.93 -7.22 5.94
CA ALA A 139 13.38 -7.10 5.93
C ALA A 139 13.93 -7.71 4.62
N LYS A 140 14.54 -6.88 3.76
CA LYS A 140 15.01 -7.25 2.41
C LYS A 140 13.86 -7.68 1.50
N GLU A 141 14.07 -8.73 0.71
CA GLU A 141 13.12 -9.31 -0.22
C GLU A 141 12.10 -10.20 0.50
N PRO A 142 10.81 -10.21 0.09
CA PRO A 142 9.77 -11.07 0.67
C PRO A 142 9.94 -12.54 0.22
N ARG A 143 10.88 -13.26 0.84
CA ARG A 143 11.21 -14.65 0.46
C ARG A 143 10.37 -15.70 1.18
N SER A 144 10.01 -15.47 2.44
CA SER A 144 9.18 -16.41 3.18
C SER A 144 7.72 -16.29 2.81
N GLU A 145 6.96 -17.37 3.00
CA GLU A 145 5.51 -17.38 2.77
C GLU A 145 4.80 -16.31 3.62
N GLU A 146 5.22 -16.12 4.86
CA GLU A 146 4.64 -15.10 5.74
C GLU A 146 4.91 -13.68 5.22
N SER A 147 6.14 -13.40 4.75
CA SER A 147 6.48 -12.10 4.18
C SER A 147 5.74 -11.80 2.87
N GLN A 148 5.42 -12.83 2.11
CA GLN A 148 4.57 -12.70 0.92
C GLN A 148 3.10 -12.53 1.31
N ALA A 149 2.64 -13.29 2.31
CA ALA A 149 1.26 -13.22 2.80
C ALA A 149 0.91 -11.81 3.34
N VAL A 150 1.81 -11.14 4.07
CA VAL A 150 1.57 -9.80 4.59
C VAL A 150 1.40 -8.76 3.47
N CYS A 151 2.16 -8.89 2.38
CA CYS A 151 2.02 -8.00 1.22
C CYS A 151 0.67 -8.24 0.50
N ARG A 152 0.32 -9.51 0.25
CA ARG A 152 -0.97 -9.86 -0.36
C ARG A 152 -2.15 -9.41 0.50
N LEU A 153 -2.06 -9.58 1.82
CA LEU A 153 -3.10 -9.16 2.75
C LEU A 153 -3.33 -7.65 2.68
N LEU A 154 -2.26 -6.85 2.61
CA LEU A 154 -2.38 -5.40 2.47
C LEU A 154 -3.11 -5.01 1.18
N GLY A 155 -2.72 -5.59 0.05
CA GLY A 155 -3.35 -5.31 -1.25
C GLY A 155 -4.81 -5.72 -1.30
N GLN A 156 -5.14 -6.90 -0.78
CA GLN A 156 -6.53 -7.36 -0.67
C GLN A 156 -7.36 -6.39 0.19
N ARG A 157 -6.84 -5.96 1.34
CA ARG A 157 -7.53 -5.04 2.22
C ARG A 157 -7.77 -3.68 1.56
N LEU A 158 -6.79 -3.18 0.79
CA LEU A 158 -6.97 -1.95 0.01
C LEU A 158 -8.14 -2.07 -0.96
N ALA A 159 -8.21 -3.14 -1.74
CA ALA A 159 -9.29 -3.34 -2.69
C ALA A 159 -10.66 -3.56 -2.00
N GLU A 160 -10.69 -4.26 -0.86
CA GLU A 160 -11.91 -4.41 -0.03
C GLU A 160 -12.43 -3.06 0.45
N TRP A 161 -11.59 -2.21 1.04
CA TRP A 161 -12.00 -0.88 1.49
C TRP A 161 -12.40 0.04 0.36
N THR A 162 -11.68 0.00 -0.77
CA THR A 162 -12.07 0.74 -1.98
C THR A 162 -13.44 0.32 -2.47
N SER A 163 -13.72 -0.99 -2.51
CA SER A 163 -15.04 -1.51 -2.85
C SER A 163 -16.15 -0.97 -1.95
N VAL A 164 -15.91 -0.92 -0.65
CA VAL A 164 -16.90 -0.47 0.33
C VAL A 164 -17.14 1.02 0.26
N PHE A 165 -16.06 1.82 0.32
CA PHE A 165 -16.19 3.27 0.48
C PHE A 165 -16.43 4.01 -0.82
N VAL A 166 -15.82 3.56 -1.93
CA VAL A 166 -15.96 4.25 -3.22
C VAL A 166 -17.14 3.69 -4.02
N HIS A 167 -17.34 2.36 -3.98
CA HIS A 167 -18.35 1.69 -4.81
C HIS A 167 -19.58 1.19 -4.05
N GLY A 168 -19.65 1.42 -2.72
CA GLY A 168 -20.81 1.05 -1.89
C GLY A 168 -21.05 -0.45 -1.73
N ARG A 169 -20.06 -1.31 -2.06
CA ARG A 169 -20.16 -2.77 -1.98
C ARG A 169 -20.00 -3.25 -0.54
N LYS A 170 -21.04 -3.14 0.26
CA LYS A 170 -21.05 -3.47 1.70
C LYS A 170 -20.77 -4.95 1.99
N ASP A 171 -20.99 -5.86 1.05
CA ASP A 171 -20.66 -7.28 1.13
C ASP A 171 -19.15 -7.55 1.12
N GLU A 172 -18.36 -6.68 0.50
CA GLU A 172 -16.89 -6.72 0.52
C GLU A 172 -16.28 -6.24 1.86
N HIS A 173 -17.09 -5.77 2.81
CA HIS A 173 -16.61 -5.23 4.07
C HIS A 173 -15.77 -6.26 4.83
N PRO A 174 -14.51 -5.94 5.20
CA PRO A 174 -13.60 -6.88 5.86
C PRO A 174 -14.18 -7.57 7.10
N ALA A 175 -14.97 -6.88 7.91
CA ALA A 175 -15.58 -7.47 9.11
C ALA A 175 -16.56 -8.63 8.80
N LYS A 176 -17.15 -8.68 7.62
CA LYS A 176 -18.02 -9.79 7.20
C LYS A 176 -17.26 -11.06 6.85
N LYS A 177 -15.96 -10.94 6.61
CA LYS A 177 -15.05 -12.04 6.23
C LYS A 177 -14.23 -12.56 7.42
N LEU A 178 -14.69 -12.29 8.67
CA LEU A 178 -13.95 -12.61 9.90
C LEU A 178 -13.90 -14.12 10.24
N SER A 179 -14.78 -14.94 9.66
CA SER A 179 -14.70 -16.40 9.82
C SER A 179 -13.46 -16.93 9.07
N GLY A 180 -12.46 -17.33 9.80
CA GLY A 180 -11.19 -17.88 9.24
C GLY A 180 -10.00 -16.95 9.31
N ARG A 181 -10.14 -15.73 9.84
CA ARG A 181 -8.98 -14.84 10.06
C ARG A 181 -8.19 -15.28 11.28
N MET A 182 -6.85 -15.29 11.14
CA MET A 182 -5.98 -15.49 12.29
C MET A 182 -6.16 -14.32 13.29
N ARG A 183 -6.55 -14.67 14.49
CA ARG A 183 -6.46 -13.78 15.66
C ARG A 183 -5.23 -14.16 16.47
N PRO A 184 -4.61 -13.22 17.19
CA PRO A 184 -3.51 -13.52 18.10
C PRO A 184 -3.90 -14.54 19.17
#